data_e2c7c798d8acc1b9539479dfb57a08ed
#
_entry.id   e2c7c798d8acc1b9539479dfb57a08ed
#
_cell.length_a   1.000
_cell.length_b   1.000
_cell.length_c   1.000
_cell.angle_alpha   90.00
_cell.angle_beta   90.00
_cell.angle_gamma   90.00
#
_symmetry.space_group_name_H-M   'P 1'
#
loop_
_entity.id
_entity.type
_entity.pdbx_description
1 polymer ?
#
loop_
_entity_poly.entity_id
_entity_poly.type
_entity_poly.pdbx_seq_one_letter_code
_entity_poly.pdbx_strand_id
1 'polypeptide(L)'
;MLKPMSEIAGRLSLLDSIELLKKSKGGKGKLIAGTSLAHHANVLIIGGGIVGLNAMQMGLGLGASTTLLDINNELLNDIKRKYPAVNVGESSKQVIEGILPMVDIVVGAVLTPGSKPATVITRDMLSLMEPKSILSDVSIDQGGCFETSKPTTHSNPTYEVDNIIHYCVRNIPSAVPFTATNALNEATKPFILKFANSGLHGLFNDEKLLMALNTYNGKLTNEEVANAHSLEFSDPKSL
;
A
#
# COMPACT_ATOMS: atom_id res chain seq x y z
N MET A 1 7.39 12.50 -4.91
CA MET A 1 8.21 11.54 -5.69
C MET A 1 7.74 10.10 -5.57
N LEU A 2 7.32 9.61 -4.38
CA LEU A 2 6.90 8.19 -4.20
C LEU A 2 5.52 7.82 -4.76
N LYS A 3 4.69 8.81 -5.12
CA LYS A 3 3.32 8.57 -5.61
C LYS A 3 3.21 7.52 -6.72
N PRO A 4 4.03 7.52 -7.79
CA PRO A 4 3.93 6.53 -8.86
C PRO A 4 4.14 5.09 -8.37
N MET A 5 5.08 4.89 -7.44
CA MET A 5 5.33 3.56 -6.86
C MET A 5 4.13 3.08 -6.04
N SER A 6 3.50 3.97 -5.27
CA SER A 6 2.29 3.66 -4.51
C SER A 6 1.10 3.33 -5.43
N GLU A 7 0.96 4.00 -6.57
CA GLU A 7 -0.06 3.69 -7.57
C GLU A 7 0.13 2.29 -8.18
N ILE A 8 1.37 1.95 -8.54
CA ILE A 8 1.71 0.62 -9.08
C ILE A 8 1.51 -0.45 -8.01
N ALA A 9 1.99 -0.23 -6.79
CA ALA A 9 1.84 -1.19 -5.69
C ALA A 9 0.38 -1.53 -5.40
N GLY A 10 -0.50 -0.51 -5.33
CA GLY A 10 -1.93 -0.73 -5.12
C GLY A 10 -2.59 -1.55 -6.23
N ARG A 11 -2.25 -1.29 -7.48
CA ARG A 11 -2.78 -2.04 -8.63
C ARG A 11 -2.28 -3.48 -8.65
N LEU A 12 -0.97 -3.68 -8.51
CA LEU A 12 -0.38 -5.01 -8.54
C LEU A 12 -0.78 -5.88 -7.35
N SER A 13 -0.87 -5.30 -6.14
CA SER A 13 -1.29 -6.06 -4.96
C SER A 13 -2.63 -6.75 -5.16
N LEU A 14 -3.57 -6.08 -5.82
CA LEU A 14 -4.86 -6.67 -6.14
C LEU A 14 -4.78 -7.65 -7.32
N LEU A 15 -4.05 -7.32 -8.40
CA LEU A 15 -3.88 -8.23 -9.55
C LEU A 15 -3.24 -9.55 -9.15
N ASP A 16 -2.17 -9.50 -8.35
CA ASP A 16 -1.49 -10.70 -7.86
C ASP A 16 -2.39 -11.50 -6.91
N SER A 17 -3.17 -10.81 -6.05
CA SER A 17 -4.15 -11.46 -5.18
C SER A 17 -5.26 -12.17 -5.97
N ILE A 18 -5.70 -11.59 -7.09
CA ILE A 18 -6.67 -12.22 -7.99
C ILE A 18 -6.10 -13.49 -8.62
N GLU A 19 -4.83 -13.46 -9.03
CA GLU A 19 -4.14 -14.66 -9.53
C GLU A 19 -4.10 -15.76 -8.47
N LEU A 20 -3.86 -15.39 -7.22
CA LEU A 20 -3.83 -16.31 -6.07
C LEU A 20 -5.21 -16.90 -5.71
N LEU A 21 -6.33 -16.27 -6.09
CA LEU A 21 -7.67 -16.86 -5.89
C LEU A 21 -7.90 -18.12 -6.72
N LYS A 22 -7.15 -18.33 -7.80
CA LYS A 22 -7.28 -19.51 -8.66
C LYS A 22 -6.95 -20.80 -7.89
N LYS A 23 -7.70 -21.87 -8.15
CA LYS A 23 -7.47 -23.17 -7.52
C LYS A 23 -6.06 -23.72 -7.80
N SER A 24 -5.55 -23.48 -9.00
CA SER A 24 -4.18 -23.86 -9.40
C SER A 24 -3.06 -23.15 -8.64
N LYS A 25 -3.40 -22.05 -7.93
CA LYS A 25 -2.49 -21.27 -7.09
C LYS A 25 -2.74 -21.47 -5.58
N GLY A 26 -3.59 -22.43 -5.24
CA GLY A 26 -3.92 -22.74 -3.84
C GLY A 26 -5.15 -22.00 -3.28
N GLY A 27 -5.71 -21.04 -4.02
CA GLY A 27 -6.85 -20.24 -3.60
C GLY A 27 -8.19 -20.97 -3.63
N LYS A 28 -9.26 -20.24 -3.33
CA LYS A 28 -10.65 -20.73 -3.30
C LYS A 28 -11.17 -21.22 -4.66
N GLY A 29 -10.58 -20.80 -5.78
CA GLY A 29 -11.09 -21.05 -7.13
C GLY A 29 -12.22 -20.10 -7.52
N LYS A 30 -12.20 -18.86 -7.02
CA LYS A 30 -13.23 -17.85 -7.24
C LYS A 30 -12.81 -16.85 -8.32
N LEU A 31 -13.74 -16.52 -9.22
CA LEU A 31 -13.53 -15.50 -10.25
C LEU A 31 -13.89 -14.12 -9.68
N ILE A 32 -12.99 -13.14 -9.85
CA ILE A 32 -13.15 -11.79 -9.27
C ILE A 32 -14.48 -11.13 -9.67
N ALA A 33 -14.84 -11.17 -10.95
CA ALA A 33 -16.05 -10.56 -11.48
C ALA A 33 -17.31 -11.43 -11.34
N GLY A 34 -17.16 -12.70 -10.90
CA GLY A 34 -18.26 -13.64 -10.98
C GLY A 34 -18.74 -13.89 -12.42
N THR A 35 -20.00 -14.25 -12.56
CA THR A 35 -20.71 -14.42 -13.85
C THR A 35 -22.17 -14.01 -13.67
N SER A 36 -22.99 -14.08 -14.72
CA SER A 36 -24.45 -13.87 -14.60
C SER A 36 -25.16 -14.82 -13.63
N LEU A 37 -24.53 -15.97 -13.29
CA LEU A 37 -25.06 -17.00 -12.42
C LEU A 37 -24.24 -17.28 -11.17
N ALA A 38 -23.08 -16.64 -11.02
CA ALA A 38 -22.17 -16.82 -9.88
C ALA A 38 -21.71 -15.48 -9.33
N HIS A 39 -21.69 -15.36 -7.98
CA HIS A 39 -21.31 -14.13 -7.32
C HIS A 39 -19.86 -13.73 -7.58
N HIS A 40 -19.62 -12.42 -7.71
CA HIS A 40 -18.29 -11.81 -7.71
C HIS A 40 -17.55 -12.06 -6.38
N ALA A 41 -16.24 -11.82 -6.38
CA ALA A 41 -15.45 -11.83 -5.15
C ALA A 41 -15.63 -10.52 -4.36
N ASN A 42 -15.44 -10.63 -3.04
CA ASN A 42 -15.48 -9.51 -2.10
C ASN A 42 -14.04 -9.08 -1.76
N VAL A 43 -13.75 -7.82 -1.99
CA VAL A 43 -12.44 -7.21 -1.72
C VAL A 43 -12.60 -6.18 -0.61
N LEU A 44 -11.83 -6.33 0.46
CA LEU A 44 -11.70 -5.37 1.54
C LEU A 44 -10.35 -4.65 1.39
N ILE A 45 -10.36 -3.32 1.42
CA ILE A 45 -9.17 -2.49 1.40
C ILE A 45 -9.15 -1.68 2.69
N ILE A 46 -8.04 -1.76 3.43
CA ILE A 46 -7.85 -1.03 4.69
C ILE A 46 -6.77 0.03 4.47
N GLY A 47 -7.18 1.31 4.50
CA GLY A 47 -6.39 2.48 4.17
C GLY A 47 -6.77 3.10 2.82
N GLY A 48 -7.28 4.33 2.83
CA GLY A 48 -7.75 5.09 1.66
C GLY A 48 -6.68 5.98 1.00
N GLY A 49 -5.40 5.78 1.33
CA GLY A 49 -4.28 6.49 0.71
C GLY A 49 -4.08 6.12 -0.77
N ILE A 50 -2.95 6.53 -1.36
CA ILE A 50 -2.68 6.32 -2.80
C ILE A 50 -2.73 4.82 -3.15
N VAL A 51 -2.13 3.96 -2.32
CA VAL A 51 -2.13 2.51 -2.51
C VAL A 51 -3.56 1.96 -2.52
N GLY A 52 -4.32 2.24 -1.46
CA GLY A 52 -5.68 1.71 -1.32
C GLY A 52 -6.64 2.22 -2.38
N LEU A 53 -6.56 3.51 -2.77
CA LEU A 53 -7.35 4.06 -3.87
C LEU A 53 -7.07 3.35 -5.19
N ASN A 54 -5.82 3.01 -5.49
CA ASN A 54 -5.48 2.31 -6.73
C ASN A 54 -5.89 0.84 -6.70
N ALA A 55 -5.78 0.17 -5.56
CA ALA A 55 -6.34 -1.17 -5.37
C ALA A 55 -7.87 -1.16 -5.53
N MET A 56 -8.56 -0.18 -4.93
CA MET A 56 -10.01 0.00 -5.05
C MET A 56 -10.46 0.20 -6.51
N GLN A 57 -9.76 1.07 -7.24
CA GLN A 57 -10.07 1.32 -8.67
C GLN A 57 -9.92 0.05 -9.50
N MET A 58 -8.90 -0.77 -9.23
CA MET A 58 -8.73 -2.06 -9.89
C MET A 58 -9.87 -3.03 -9.54
N GLY A 59 -10.25 -3.13 -8.26
CA GLY A 59 -11.35 -3.99 -7.81
C GLY A 59 -12.68 -3.64 -8.49
N LEU A 60 -13.04 -2.35 -8.48
CA LEU A 60 -14.25 -1.85 -9.16
C LEU A 60 -14.17 -2.10 -10.68
N GLY A 61 -13.03 -1.79 -11.31
CA GLY A 61 -12.83 -1.97 -12.75
C GLY A 61 -12.89 -3.43 -13.20
N LEU A 62 -12.58 -4.37 -12.33
CA LEU A 62 -12.64 -5.81 -12.57
C LEU A 62 -13.95 -6.46 -12.10
N GLY A 63 -14.91 -5.67 -11.63
CA GLY A 63 -16.25 -6.15 -11.26
C GLY A 63 -16.34 -6.83 -9.89
N ALA A 64 -15.38 -6.58 -8.98
CA ALA A 64 -15.48 -7.05 -7.60
C ALA A 64 -16.46 -6.23 -6.77
N SER A 65 -17.06 -6.84 -5.74
CA SER A 65 -17.63 -6.07 -4.62
C SER A 65 -16.49 -5.50 -3.78
N THR A 66 -16.34 -4.19 -3.81
CA THR A 66 -15.19 -3.53 -3.18
C THR A 66 -15.64 -2.67 -2.00
N THR A 67 -15.05 -2.91 -0.85
CA THR A 67 -15.22 -2.12 0.37
C THR A 67 -13.88 -1.48 0.73
N LEU A 68 -13.88 -0.18 1.02
CA LEU A 68 -12.71 0.57 1.47
C LEU A 68 -12.97 1.15 2.86
N LEU A 69 -12.07 0.88 3.79
CA LEU A 69 -12.09 1.40 5.15
C LEU A 69 -10.92 2.37 5.38
N ASP A 70 -11.20 3.48 6.05
CA ASP A 70 -10.19 4.44 6.50
C ASP A 70 -10.64 5.08 7.83
N ILE A 71 -9.71 5.67 8.56
CA ILE A 71 -10.02 6.45 9.78
C ILE A 71 -10.49 7.87 9.47
N ASN A 72 -10.27 8.35 8.25
CA ASN A 72 -10.60 9.70 7.82
C ASN A 72 -11.97 9.74 7.11
N ASN A 73 -13.00 10.16 7.82
CA ASN A 73 -14.36 10.23 7.32
C ASN A 73 -14.56 11.24 6.17
N GLU A 74 -13.80 12.34 6.12
CA GLU A 74 -13.87 13.29 4.99
C GLU A 74 -13.37 12.64 3.72
N LEU A 75 -12.23 11.93 3.80
CA LEU A 75 -11.69 11.14 2.70
C LEU A 75 -12.69 10.09 2.21
N LEU A 76 -13.34 9.37 3.12
CA LEU A 76 -14.36 8.36 2.79
C LEU A 76 -15.55 8.97 2.05
N ASN A 77 -16.02 10.13 2.47
CA ASN A 77 -17.12 10.86 1.81
C ASN A 77 -16.72 11.30 0.39
N ASP A 78 -15.50 11.80 0.21
CA ASP A 78 -14.97 12.20 -1.10
C ASP A 78 -14.83 10.99 -2.04
N ILE A 79 -14.34 9.87 -1.52
CA ILE A 79 -14.23 8.61 -2.26
C ILE A 79 -15.63 8.13 -2.68
N LYS A 80 -16.59 8.08 -1.76
CA LYS A 80 -17.96 7.64 -2.06
C LYS A 80 -18.64 8.51 -3.10
N ARG A 81 -18.45 9.83 -3.04
CA ARG A 81 -18.98 10.78 -4.03
C ARG A 81 -18.38 10.53 -5.42
N LYS A 82 -17.07 10.28 -5.50
CA LYS A 82 -16.35 10.05 -6.76
C LYS A 82 -16.58 8.66 -7.34
N TYR A 83 -16.74 7.67 -6.48
CA TYR A 83 -16.92 6.25 -6.84
C TYR A 83 -18.18 5.68 -6.17
N PRO A 84 -19.39 5.96 -6.67
CA PRO A 84 -20.65 5.54 -6.00
C PRO A 84 -20.80 4.03 -5.79
N ALA A 85 -20.11 3.22 -6.61
CA ALA A 85 -20.17 1.76 -6.54
C ALA A 85 -19.34 1.16 -5.38
N VAL A 86 -18.41 1.92 -4.78
CA VAL A 86 -17.63 1.41 -3.66
C VAL A 86 -18.42 1.47 -2.35
N ASN A 87 -18.27 0.47 -1.50
CA ASN A 87 -18.69 0.55 -0.10
C ASN A 87 -17.59 1.21 0.71
N VAL A 88 -17.93 2.18 1.55
CA VAL A 88 -16.97 2.85 2.43
C VAL A 88 -17.42 2.75 3.88
N GLY A 89 -16.47 2.73 4.80
CA GLY A 89 -16.75 2.71 6.23
C GLY A 89 -15.54 3.10 7.06
N GLU A 90 -15.79 3.47 8.31
CA GLU A 90 -14.71 3.78 9.27
C GLU A 90 -13.92 2.51 9.60
N SER A 91 -12.59 2.62 9.60
CA SER A 91 -11.68 1.53 9.95
C SER A 91 -11.64 1.35 11.47
N SER A 92 -12.46 0.44 11.98
CA SER A 92 -12.44 0.00 13.37
C SER A 92 -12.36 -1.52 13.47
N LYS A 93 -11.87 -2.03 14.60
CA LYS A 93 -11.80 -3.47 14.84
C LYS A 93 -13.16 -4.15 14.62
N GLN A 94 -14.22 -3.59 15.18
CA GLN A 94 -15.57 -4.14 15.07
C GLN A 94 -16.08 -4.21 13.63
N VAL A 95 -15.84 -3.15 12.83
CA VAL A 95 -16.24 -3.11 11.42
C VAL A 95 -15.46 -4.13 10.60
N ILE A 96 -14.15 -4.23 10.83
CA ILE A 96 -13.29 -5.22 10.15
C ILE A 96 -13.77 -6.64 10.48
N GLU A 97 -13.94 -6.99 11.76
CA GLU A 97 -14.43 -8.30 12.20
C GLU A 97 -15.79 -8.66 11.58
N GLY A 98 -16.69 -7.68 11.43
CA GLY A 98 -18.01 -7.90 10.82
C GLY A 98 -17.94 -8.18 9.31
N ILE A 99 -16.90 -7.73 8.61
CA ILE A 99 -16.75 -7.89 7.16
C ILE A 99 -15.93 -9.15 6.82
N LEU A 100 -14.94 -9.51 7.63
CA LEU A 100 -14.00 -10.61 7.36
C LEU A 100 -14.65 -11.95 6.97
N PRO A 101 -15.81 -12.38 7.54
CA PRO A 101 -16.45 -13.65 7.15
C PRO A 101 -16.86 -13.74 5.68
N MET A 102 -17.05 -12.60 5.02
CA MET A 102 -17.51 -12.55 3.62
C MET A 102 -16.40 -12.21 2.62
N VAL A 103 -15.17 -11.95 3.10
CA VAL A 103 -14.09 -11.42 2.27
C VAL A 103 -13.27 -12.52 1.61
N ASP A 104 -12.94 -12.31 0.35
CA ASP A 104 -12.05 -13.19 -0.40
C ASP A 104 -10.62 -12.65 -0.46
N ILE A 105 -10.48 -11.33 -0.55
CA ILE A 105 -9.18 -10.63 -0.60
C ILE A 105 -9.22 -9.45 0.38
N VAL A 106 -8.20 -9.33 1.22
CA VAL A 106 -7.93 -8.12 2.00
C VAL A 106 -6.64 -7.49 1.47
N VAL A 107 -6.67 -6.19 1.20
CA VAL A 107 -5.48 -5.39 0.88
C VAL A 107 -5.19 -4.44 2.04
N GLY A 108 -4.08 -4.64 2.73
CA GLY A 108 -3.56 -3.74 3.76
C GLY A 108 -2.74 -2.62 3.12
N ALA A 109 -3.23 -1.39 3.27
CA ALA A 109 -2.62 -0.19 2.68
C ALA A 109 -2.48 0.94 3.73
N VAL A 110 -2.20 0.57 4.97
CA VAL A 110 -2.05 1.50 6.09
C VAL A 110 -0.65 2.10 6.09
N LEU A 111 -0.56 3.40 6.16
CA LEU A 111 0.69 4.14 6.26
C LEU A 111 0.68 5.00 7.51
N THR A 112 1.71 4.85 8.35
CA THR A 112 1.98 5.79 9.44
C THR A 112 3.32 6.45 9.15
N PRO A 113 3.36 7.76 8.82
CA PRO A 113 4.61 8.45 8.52
C PRO A 113 5.64 8.29 9.66
N GLY A 114 6.87 7.90 9.32
CA GLY A 114 7.98 7.79 10.27
C GLY A 114 7.90 6.65 11.29
N SER A 115 6.85 5.79 11.25
CA SER A 115 6.71 4.69 12.19
C SER A 115 6.13 3.42 11.56
N LYS A 116 6.19 2.31 12.30
CA LYS A 116 5.54 1.06 11.89
C LYS A 116 4.02 1.29 11.79
N PRO A 117 3.35 0.76 10.75
CA PRO A 117 1.89 0.82 10.63
C PRO A 117 1.18 0.18 11.83
N ALA A 118 0.00 0.69 12.16
CA ALA A 118 -0.86 0.05 13.15
C ALA A 118 -1.27 -1.34 12.68
N THR A 119 -1.33 -2.30 13.59
CA THR A 119 -1.86 -3.64 13.31
C THR A 119 -3.38 -3.55 13.20
N VAL A 120 -3.92 -3.86 12.02
CA VAL A 120 -5.36 -3.78 11.73
C VAL A 120 -6.04 -5.15 11.68
N ILE A 121 -5.28 -6.23 11.43
CA ILE A 121 -5.76 -7.61 11.51
C ILE A 121 -4.82 -8.37 12.43
N THR A 122 -5.40 -8.92 13.53
CA THR A 122 -4.69 -9.79 14.46
C THR A 122 -4.77 -11.25 14.01
N ARG A 123 -3.93 -12.12 14.60
CA ARG A 123 -3.96 -13.55 14.27
C ARG A 123 -5.33 -14.19 14.58
N ASP A 124 -5.94 -13.82 15.71
CA ASP A 124 -7.24 -14.38 16.10
C ASP A 124 -8.35 -14.07 15.08
N MET A 125 -8.27 -12.90 14.43
CA MET A 125 -9.22 -12.49 13.39
C MET A 125 -9.15 -13.35 12.13
N LEU A 126 -8.05 -14.09 11.89
CA LEU A 126 -7.96 -15.02 10.75
C LEU A 126 -9.00 -16.14 10.83
N SER A 127 -9.41 -16.52 12.03
CA SER A 127 -10.45 -17.53 12.25
C SER A 127 -11.84 -17.11 11.75
N LEU A 128 -12.05 -15.81 11.53
CA LEU A 128 -13.29 -15.26 10.96
C LEU A 128 -13.33 -15.36 9.44
N MET A 129 -12.18 -15.53 8.79
CA MET A 129 -12.08 -15.59 7.33
C MET A 129 -12.32 -17.01 6.82
N GLU A 130 -12.88 -17.11 5.62
CA GLU A 130 -12.96 -18.41 4.95
C GLU A 130 -11.56 -18.92 4.58
N PRO A 131 -11.31 -20.25 4.71
CA PRO A 131 -10.05 -20.84 4.28
C PRO A 131 -9.67 -20.47 2.83
N LYS A 132 -8.38 -20.22 2.61
CA LYS A 132 -7.83 -19.83 1.30
C LYS A 132 -8.28 -18.44 0.80
N SER A 133 -8.77 -17.59 1.68
CA SER A 133 -8.81 -16.14 1.47
C SER A 133 -7.39 -15.58 1.41
N ILE A 134 -7.24 -14.41 0.80
CA ILE A 134 -5.94 -13.77 0.56
C ILE A 134 -5.78 -12.54 1.46
N LEU A 135 -4.65 -12.45 2.16
CA LEU A 135 -4.18 -11.23 2.83
C LEU A 135 -2.98 -10.66 2.07
N SER A 136 -3.17 -9.53 1.41
CA SER A 136 -2.12 -8.79 0.69
C SER A 136 -1.67 -7.59 1.51
N ASP A 137 -0.48 -7.63 2.08
CA ASP A 137 0.07 -6.56 2.92
C ASP A 137 1.04 -5.68 2.13
N VAL A 138 0.54 -4.55 1.61
CA VAL A 138 1.37 -3.57 0.88
C VAL A 138 2.21 -2.72 1.84
N SER A 139 1.84 -2.66 3.12
CA SER A 139 2.58 -1.96 4.17
C SER A 139 3.83 -2.72 4.64
N ILE A 140 4.12 -3.89 4.05
CA ILE A 140 5.19 -4.81 4.47
C ILE A 140 6.57 -4.15 4.48
N ASP A 141 6.86 -3.23 3.56
CA ASP A 141 8.13 -2.50 3.50
C ASP A 141 8.40 -1.66 4.77
N GLN A 142 7.35 -1.31 5.50
CA GLN A 142 7.38 -0.55 6.75
C GLN A 142 7.10 -1.41 7.99
N GLY A 143 7.10 -2.73 7.84
CA GLY A 143 6.89 -3.68 8.93
C GLY A 143 5.54 -4.38 8.96
N GLY A 144 4.66 -4.09 7.98
CA GLY A 144 3.36 -4.73 7.81
C GLY A 144 2.27 -4.20 8.75
N CYS A 145 1.02 -4.32 8.31
CA CYS A 145 -0.17 -3.93 9.07
C CYS A 145 -1.05 -5.11 9.52
N PHE A 146 -0.63 -6.35 9.25
CA PHE A 146 -1.23 -7.55 9.83
C PHE A 146 -0.25 -8.20 10.80
N GLU A 147 -0.74 -8.72 11.92
CA GLU A 147 0.08 -9.34 12.97
C GLU A 147 0.92 -10.52 12.43
N THR A 148 0.37 -11.26 11.48
CA THR A 148 0.99 -12.45 10.88
C THR A 148 1.83 -12.14 9.66
N SER A 149 1.98 -10.86 9.27
CA SER A 149 2.77 -10.48 8.10
C SER A 149 4.25 -10.77 8.28
N LYS A 150 4.82 -11.44 7.26
CA LYS A 150 6.26 -11.69 7.11
C LYS A 150 6.69 -11.35 5.70
N PRO A 151 7.79 -10.61 5.51
CA PRO A 151 8.24 -10.22 4.18
C PRO A 151 8.53 -11.44 3.30
N THR A 152 8.07 -11.37 2.05
CA THR A 152 8.31 -12.36 1.00
C THR A 152 9.02 -11.73 -0.20
N THR A 153 9.31 -12.53 -1.22
CA THR A 153 10.01 -12.11 -2.44
C THR A 153 9.17 -12.48 -3.67
N HIS A 154 9.45 -11.88 -4.82
CA HIS A 154 8.78 -12.22 -6.08
C HIS A 154 8.94 -13.68 -6.48
N SER A 155 10.08 -14.32 -6.15
CA SER A 155 10.33 -15.75 -6.45
C SER A 155 9.62 -16.70 -5.50
N ASN A 156 9.29 -16.25 -4.28
CA ASN A 156 8.53 -17.01 -3.29
C ASN A 156 7.50 -16.07 -2.62
N PRO A 157 6.40 -15.73 -3.33
CA PRO A 157 5.55 -14.58 -2.99
C PRO A 157 4.58 -14.83 -1.85
N THR A 158 4.30 -16.09 -1.50
CA THR A 158 3.23 -16.43 -0.56
C THR A 158 3.66 -17.42 0.51
N TYR A 159 2.94 -17.39 1.62
CA TYR A 159 2.93 -18.42 2.66
C TYR A 159 1.53 -18.52 3.26
N GLU A 160 1.27 -19.55 4.02
CA GLU A 160 -0.01 -19.75 4.71
C GLU A 160 0.14 -19.65 6.22
N VAL A 161 -0.85 -19.01 6.85
CA VAL A 161 -1.07 -19.03 8.31
C VAL A 161 -2.55 -19.31 8.54
N ASP A 162 -2.86 -20.30 9.36
CA ASP A 162 -4.23 -20.66 9.74
C ASP A 162 -5.17 -20.82 8.52
N ASN A 163 -4.67 -21.46 7.44
CA ASN A 163 -5.32 -21.64 6.13
C ASN A 163 -5.60 -20.36 5.33
N ILE A 164 -5.05 -19.23 5.70
CA ILE A 164 -5.14 -17.95 4.96
C ILE A 164 -3.84 -17.72 4.21
N ILE A 165 -3.94 -17.39 2.92
CA ILE A 165 -2.79 -17.14 2.05
C ILE A 165 -2.33 -15.70 2.26
N HIS A 166 -1.05 -15.53 2.59
CA HIS A 166 -0.42 -14.22 2.77
C HIS A 166 0.43 -13.89 1.54
N TYR A 167 0.23 -12.72 0.98
CA TYR A 167 1.03 -12.10 -0.06
C TYR A 167 1.67 -10.83 0.53
N CYS A 168 2.97 -10.91 0.85
CA CYS A 168 3.70 -9.86 1.55
C CYS A 168 5.02 -9.53 0.84
N VAL A 169 4.95 -9.41 -0.50
CA VAL A 169 6.12 -9.18 -1.34
C VAL A 169 6.64 -7.77 -1.13
N ARG A 170 7.93 -7.65 -0.80
CA ARG A 170 8.62 -6.35 -0.74
C ARG A 170 8.79 -5.76 -2.12
N ASN A 171 8.69 -4.44 -2.20
CA ASN A 171 8.92 -3.69 -3.44
C ASN A 171 8.09 -4.25 -4.61
N ILE A 172 6.79 -4.42 -4.41
CA ILE A 172 5.84 -4.90 -5.44
C ILE A 172 6.06 -4.23 -6.82
N PRO A 173 6.33 -2.90 -6.93
CA PRO A 173 6.53 -2.25 -8.23
C PRO A 173 7.68 -2.80 -9.05
N SER A 174 8.65 -3.49 -8.45
CA SER A 174 9.78 -4.08 -9.18
C SER A 174 9.38 -5.24 -10.11
N ALA A 175 8.16 -5.76 -9.98
CA ALA A 175 7.60 -6.74 -10.92
C ALA A 175 7.32 -6.15 -12.32
N VAL A 176 7.17 -4.83 -12.42
CA VAL A 176 6.88 -4.12 -13.68
C VAL A 176 7.90 -2.99 -13.93
N PRO A 177 9.19 -3.33 -14.10
CA PRO A 177 10.28 -2.34 -14.11
C PRO A 177 10.15 -1.32 -15.25
N PHE A 178 9.61 -1.69 -16.39
CA PHE A 178 9.36 -0.75 -17.50
C PHE A 178 8.42 0.37 -17.08
N THR A 179 7.27 0.04 -16.51
CA THR A 179 6.28 1.03 -16.04
C THR A 179 6.83 1.81 -14.85
N ALA A 180 7.45 1.13 -13.89
CA ALA A 180 7.99 1.74 -12.68
C ALA A 180 9.09 2.77 -13.00
N THR A 181 10.04 2.42 -13.87
CA THR A 181 11.13 3.32 -14.26
C THR A 181 10.61 4.55 -15.01
N ASN A 182 9.72 4.36 -15.98
CA ASN A 182 9.16 5.48 -16.73
C ASN A 182 8.38 6.45 -15.83
N ALA A 183 7.52 5.91 -14.96
CA ALA A 183 6.74 6.71 -14.03
C ALA A 183 7.62 7.46 -13.00
N LEU A 184 8.67 6.80 -12.51
CA LEU A 184 9.62 7.41 -11.58
C LEU A 184 10.43 8.51 -12.26
N ASN A 185 10.92 8.28 -13.49
CA ASN A 185 11.66 9.28 -14.27
C ASN A 185 10.83 10.53 -14.49
N GLU A 186 9.58 10.40 -14.94
CA GLU A 186 8.71 11.56 -15.13
C GLU A 186 8.43 12.33 -13.84
N ALA A 187 8.31 11.62 -12.71
CA ALA A 187 8.08 12.25 -11.41
C ALA A 187 9.35 12.93 -10.83
N THR A 188 10.55 12.43 -11.12
CA THR A 188 11.81 12.94 -10.56
C THR A 188 12.52 13.93 -11.45
N LYS A 189 12.39 13.80 -12.78
CA LYS A 189 13.03 14.64 -13.79
C LYS A 189 12.93 16.15 -13.52
N PRO A 190 11.77 16.72 -13.16
CA PRO A 190 11.68 18.16 -12.88
C PRO A 190 12.59 18.61 -11.74
N PHE A 191 12.73 17.79 -10.71
CA PHE A 191 13.59 18.10 -9.56
C PHE A 191 15.07 17.95 -9.90
N ILE A 192 15.43 16.90 -10.68
CA ILE A 192 16.79 16.70 -11.15
C ILE A 192 17.24 17.83 -12.05
N LEU A 193 16.40 18.26 -13.02
CA LEU A 193 16.69 19.37 -13.90
C LEU A 193 16.79 20.69 -13.13
N LYS A 194 15.92 20.91 -12.16
CA LYS A 194 15.98 22.11 -11.31
C LYS A 194 17.31 22.16 -10.56
N PHE A 195 17.72 21.05 -9.92
CA PHE A 195 18.98 20.95 -9.22
C PHE A 195 20.18 21.11 -10.17
N ALA A 196 20.17 20.46 -11.33
CA ALA A 196 21.24 20.58 -12.32
C ALA A 196 21.44 22.02 -12.82
N ASN A 197 20.36 22.77 -13.00
CA ASN A 197 20.40 24.15 -13.48
C ASN A 197 20.80 25.18 -12.41
N SER A 198 20.42 24.94 -11.15
CA SER A 198 20.62 25.91 -10.06
C SER A 198 21.70 25.52 -9.05
N GLY A 199 22.20 24.28 -9.11
CA GLY A 199 23.25 23.77 -8.23
C GLY A 199 22.87 23.85 -6.75
N LEU A 200 23.89 23.91 -5.90
CA LEU A 200 23.72 24.02 -4.44
C LEU A 200 22.97 25.31 -4.04
N HIS A 201 23.23 26.41 -4.73
CA HIS A 201 22.52 27.66 -4.45
C HIS A 201 21.01 27.52 -4.63
N GLY A 202 20.56 26.86 -5.69
CA GLY A 202 19.15 26.59 -5.89
C GLY A 202 18.54 25.59 -4.91
N LEU A 203 19.35 24.64 -4.41
CA LEU A 203 18.92 23.70 -3.39
C LEU A 203 18.58 24.42 -2.08
N PHE A 204 19.44 25.31 -1.61
CA PHE A 204 19.23 26.04 -0.36
C PHE A 204 18.11 27.10 -0.45
N ASN A 205 17.74 27.55 -1.65
CA ASN A 205 16.66 28.51 -1.89
C ASN A 205 15.31 27.85 -2.25
N ASP A 206 15.23 26.52 -2.29
CA ASP A 206 14.00 25.79 -2.57
C ASP A 206 13.67 24.81 -1.43
N GLU A 207 12.59 25.09 -0.70
CA GLU A 207 12.19 24.28 0.45
C GLU A 207 11.99 22.79 0.09
N LYS A 208 11.45 22.48 -1.10
CA LYS A 208 11.21 21.09 -1.53
C LYS A 208 12.51 20.36 -1.84
N LEU A 209 13.50 21.03 -2.39
CA LEU A 209 14.82 20.47 -2.61
C LEU A 209 15.58 20.35 -1.30
N LEU A 210 15.45 21.35 -0.42
CA LEU A 210 16.07 21.35 0.89
C LEU A 210 15.58 20.20 1.77
N MET A 211 14.28 19.88 1.74
CA MET A 211 13.71 18.73 2.43
C MET A 211 14.26 17.37 1.93
N ALA A 212 14.80 17.31 0.72
CA ALA A 212 15.43 16.10 0.17
C ALA A 212 16.90 15.96 0.57
N LEU A 213 17.48 16.98 1.21
CA LEU A 213 18.88 16.97 1.65
C LEU A 213 19.02 16.17 2.93
N ASN A 214 19.62 14.99 2.86
CA ASN A 214 19.84 14.15 4.04
C ASN A 214 21.19 14.41 4.71
N THR A 215 22.22 14.72 3.91
CA THR A 215 23.58 15.00 4.42
C THR A 215 24.24 16.12 3.65
N TYR A 216 24.98 16.97 4.33
CA TYR A 216 25.78 18.03 3.72
C TYR A 216 27.06 18.28 4.51
N ASN A 217 28.20 18.33 3.86
CA ASN A 217 29.51 18.53 4.48
C ASN A 217 29.78 17.61 5.69
N GLY A 218 29.37 16.35 5.60
CA GLY A 218 29.56 15.36 6.66
C GLY A 218 28.57 15.48 7.83
N LYS A 219 27.62 16.41 7.77
CA LYS A 219 26.58 16.58 8.79
C LYS A 219 25.24 16.02 8.30
N LEU A 220 24.45 15.49 9.23
CA LEU A 220 23.09 14.97 8.97
C LEU A 220 22.08 16.11 9.04
N THR A 221 21.35 16.33 7.94
CA THR A 221 20.46 17.49 7.74
C THR A 221 18.99 17.11 7.63
N ASN A 222 18.64 15.87 7.93
CA ASN A 222 17.27 15.39 8.01
C ASN A 222 16.96 14.98 9.45
N GLU A 223 16.05 15.72 10.10
CA GLU A 223 15.71 15.56 11.50
C GLU A 223 15.06 14.20 11.80
N GLU A 224 14.18 13.73 10.92
CA GLU A 224 13.51 12.43 11.09
C GLU A 224 14.51 11.27 11.02
N VAL A 225 15.48 11.34 10.11
CA VAL A 225 16.56 10.36 10.01
C VAL A 225 17.47 10.43 11.24
N ALA A 226 17.80 11.63 11.71
CA ALA A 226 18.60 11.82 12.91
C ALA A 226 17.93 11.17 14.12
N ASN A 227 16.66 11.43 14.33
CA ASN A 227 15.87 10.88 15.43
C ASN A 227 15.77 9.35 15.34
N ALA A 228 15.51 8.80 14.13
CA ALA A 228 15.38 7.35 13.92
C ALA A 228 16.66 6.57 14.22
N HIS A 229 17.83 7.21 14.06
CA HIS A 229 19.15 6.60 14.28
C HIS A 229 19.87 7.11 15.52
N SER A 230 19.24 7.98 16.33
CA SER A 230 19.85 8.62 17.50
C SER A 230 21.16 9.35 17.16
N LEU A 231 21.19 10.04 16.03
CA LEU A 231 22.32 10.83 15.54
C LEU A 231 22.07 12.33 15.72
N GLU A 232 23.15 13.11 15.69
CA GLU A 232 23.07 14.58 15.79
C GLU A 232 22.48 15.18 14.51
N PHE A 233 21.47 16.02 14.66
CA PHE A 233 20.86 16.81 13.58
C PHE A 233 21.56 18.16 13.44
N SER A 234 21.74 18.61 12.21
CA SER A 234 22.22 19.96 11.88
C SER A 234 21.24 20.63 10.92
N ASP A 235 20.70 21.78 11.31
CA ASP A 235 19.78 22.53 10.45
C ASP A 235 20.49 22.93 9.14
N PRO A 236 20.00 22.47 7.97
CA PRO A 236 20.63 22.79 6.70
C PRO A 236 20.65 24.30 6.40
N LYS A 237 19.74 25.09 6.99
CA LYS A 237 19.72 26.54 6.82
C LYS A 237 20.83 27.26 7.59
N SER A 238 21.48 26.59 8.52
CA SER A 238 22.60 27.10 9.33
C SER A 238 23.97 26.72 8.78
N LEU A 239 24.03 25.96 7.69
CA LEU A 239 25.24 25.43 7.05
C LEU A 239 25.58 26.15 5.75
#